data_63cb9d4d6b1a398b72827e136ce8792d
#
_entry.id   63cb9d4d6b1a398b72827e136ce8792d
#
_cell.length_a   1.000
_cell.length_b   1.000
_cell.length_c   1.000
_cell.angle_alpha   90.00
_cell.angle_beta   90.00
_cell.angle_gamma   90.00
#
_symmetry.space_group_name_H-M   'P 1'
#
loop_
_entity.id
_entity.type
_entity.pdbx_description
1 polymer ?
#
loop_
_entity_poly.entity_id
_entity_poly.type
_entity_poly.pdbx_seq_one_letter_code
_entity_poly.pdbx_strand_id
1 'polypeptide(L)'
;MNTAAVPARRDKQIKTGRPHFAPTGVFVELPGRGTCFYRQYPNPGKPTLLLLHGMVCSSGLSWFRLFPALSQHFNIIAPDMRGHGRSWRASDRFTFERAADDMAALLQELNTGPVIAVGYSMGGAIAQYLWRQHPKLVSGLVLAATSYKARIGRHEELVVLPLFACMVGLSQAVEIFSHLPKGLIKRLLPKLADQLHEDETRWALDEMRRTSFRVVIETGREIATHDASEWLQEIDVPTSVVITERDRAIPPAHQLEMAKLIERAECFYHDDGHLACVTPGFGSVLAQACLAVVRRQQ
;
A
#
# COMPACT_ATOMS: atom_id res chain seq x y z
N MET A 1 32.23 5.90 18.22
CA MET A 1 32.28 4.56 17.61
C MET A 1 31.55 4.66 16.29
N ASN A 2 32.30 4.50 15.18
CA ASN A 2 31.76 4.60 13.82
C ASN A 2 30.91 3.38 13.52
N THR A 3 29.60 3.49 13.53
CA THR A 3 28.70 2.47 12.98
C THR A 3 28.69 2.63 11.47
N ALA A 4 29.53 1.87 10.80
CA ALA A 4 29.49 1.74 9.35
C ALA A 4 28.12 1.15 8.96
N ALA A 5 27.30 1.91 8.25
CA ALA A 5 26.06 1.43 7.67
C ALA A 5 26.38 0.21 6.77
N VAL A 6 25.71 -0.92 7.04
CA VAL A 6 25.79 -2.11 6.19
C VAL A 6 25.37 -1.71 4.78
N PRO A 7 26.19 -1.93 3.74
CA PRO A 7 25.84 -1.52 2.40
C PRO A 7 24.63 -2.30 1.91
N ALA A 8 23.52 -1.60 1.64
CA ALA A 8 22.30 -2.17 1.07
C ALA A 8 22.64 -2.88 -0.25
N ARG A 9 22.31 -4.17 -0.36
CA ARG A 9 22.42 -4.91 -1.63
C ARG A 9 21.45 -4.30 -2.65
N ARG A 10 21.98 -3.66 -3.69
CA ARG A 10 21.17 -3.16 -4.81
C ARG A 10 20.53 -4.32 -5.57
N ASP A 11 19.26 -4.19 -5.88
CA ASP A 11 18.54 -5.13 -6.73
C ASP A 11 19.25 -5.24 -8.11
N LYS A 12 19.68 -6.46 -8.47
CA LYS A 12 20.24 -6.67 -9.82
C LYS A 12 19.16 -6.30 -10.82
N GLN A 13 19.47 -5.38 -11.73
CA GLN A 13 18.58 -4.97 -12.82
C GLN A 13 18.17 -6.21 -13.63
N ILE A 14 17.05 -6.80 -13.25
CA ILE A 14 16.34 -7.70 -14.13
C ILE A 14 15.75 -6.79 -15.21
N LYS A 15 16.07 -7.04 -16.48
CA LYS A 15 15.49 -6.38 -17.66
C LYS A 15 14.01 -6.80 -17.80
N THR A 16 13.18 -6.37 -16.87
CA THR A 16 11.74 -6.55 -16.90
C THR A 16 11.16 -5.16 -17.11
N GLY A 17 10.12 -4.99 -17.88
CA GLY A 17 9.49 -3.74 -18.30
C GLY A 17 9.03 -2.81 -17.17
N ARG A 18 9.89 -2.63 -16.16
CA ARG A 18 9.65 -1.74 -15.02
C ARG A 18 9.45 -0.30 -15.53
N PRO A 19 8.37 0.37 -15.14
CA PRO A 19 8.16 1.76 -15.48
C PRO A 19 9.37 2.63 -15.10
N HIS A 20 9.82 3.49 -16.00
CA HIS A 20 11.04 4.30 -15.83
C HIS A 20 11.06 5.17 -14.57
N PHE A 21 9.88 5.55 -14.07
CA PHE A 21 9.70 6.41 -12.91
C PHE A 21 9.57 5.64 -11.58
N ALA A 22 9.53 4.31 -11.59
CA ALA A 22 9.56 3.53 -10.35
C ALA A 22 11.00 3.47 -9.81
N PRO A 23 11.30 4.01 -8.60
CA PRO A 23 12.66 4.04 -8.07
C PRO A 23 13.21 2.63 -7.85
N THR A 24 14.54 2.52 -7.89
CA THR A 24 15.23 1.27 -7.52
C THR A 24 14.99 0.99 -6.04
N GLY A 25 14.71 -0.27 -5.71
CA GLY A 25 14.55 -0.67 -4.32
C GLY A 25 15.85 -1.18 -3.72
N VAL A 26 15.88 -1.23 -2.41
CA VAL A 26 16.97 -1.71 -1.58
C VAL A 26 16.45 -2.65 -0.52
N PHE A 27 17.33 -3.47 0.05
CA PHE A 27 17.01 -4.38 1.13
C PHE A 27 17.62 -3.87 2.44
N VAL A 28 16.90 -4.06 3.54
CA VAL A 28 17.33 -3.78 4.90
C VAL A 28 16.95 -4.95 5.81
N GLU A 29 17.84 -5.35 6.69
CA GLU A 29 17.55 -6.35 7.72
C GLU A 29 16.81 -5.67 8.87
N LEU A 30 15.67 -6.23 9.25
CA LEU A 30 14.93 -5.84 10.45
C LEU A 30 15.25 -6.85 11.55
N PRO A 31 15.96 -6.45 12.63
CA PRO A 31 16.39 -7.38 13.66
C PRO A 31 15.24 -8.21 14.26
N GLY A 32 15.39 -9.53 14.27
CA GLY A 32 14.39 -10.48 14.76
C GLY A 32 13.14 -10.65 13.89
N ARG A 33 13.09 -10.05 12.68
CA ARG A 33 11.94 -10.10 11.77
C ARG A 33 12.28 -10.71 10.42
N GLY A 34 13.22 -10.11 9.68
CA GLY A 34 13.66 -10.57 8.37
C GLY A 34 14.11 -9.43 7.46
N THR A 35 14.38 -9.75 6.20
CA THR A 35 14.87 -8.79 5.21
C THR A 35 13.71 -8.05 4.55
N CYS A 36 13.56 -6.77 4.83
CA CYS A 36 12.58 -5.91 4.20
C CYS A 36 13.13 -5.31 2.90
N PHE A 37 12.33 -5.37 1.84
CA PHE A 37 12.58 -4.63 0.61
C PHE A 37 11.77 -3.34 0.63
N TYR A 38 12.40 -2.22 0.30
CA TYR A 38 11.69 -0.94 0.14
C TYR A 38 12.23 -0.13 -1.03
N ARG A 39 11.38 0.70 -1.61
CA ARG A 39 11.75 1.72 -2.59
C ARG A 39 11.88 3.06 -1.88
N GLN A 40 12.83 3.85 -2.30
CA GLN A 40 13.02 5.18 -1.74
C GLN A 40 13.18 6.23 -2.85
N TYR A 41 12.70 7.41 -2.55
CA TYR A 41 12.97 8.61 -3.33
C TYR A 41 13.49 9.68 -2.36
N PRO A 42 14.83 9.75 -2.16
CA PRO A 42 15.42 10.69 -1.21
C PRO A 42 15.16 12.13 -1.63
N ASN A 43 14.64 12.94 -0.73
CA ASN A 43 14.45 14.37 -0.92
C ASN A 43 14.76 15.08 0.43
N PRO A 44 16.05 15.28 0.74
CA PRO A 44 16.48 15.79 2.04
C PRO A 44 15.84 17.14 2.39
N GLY A 45 15.42 17.27 3.66
CA GLY A 45 14.75 18.48 4.16
C GLY A 45 13.25 18.57 3.84
N LYS A 46 12.69 17.58 3.13
CA LYS A 46 11.25 17.46 2.92
C LYS A 46 10.61 16.48 3.91
N PRO A 47 9.32 16.65 4.25
CA PRO A 47 8.59 15.68 5.05
C PRO A 47 8.66 14.28 4.45
N THR A 48 8.74 13.25 5.31
CA THR A 48 8.84 11.86 4.87
C THR A 48 7.47 11.20 4.79
N LEU A 49 7.15 10.60 3.64
CA LEU A 49 6.01 9.72 3.46
C LEU A 49 6.42 8.26 3.60
N LEU A 50 5.67 7.51 4.41
CA LEU A 50 5.67 6.05 4.41
C LEU A 50 4.49 5.56 3.58
N LEU A 51 4.73 4.94 2.43
CA LEU A 51 3.69 4.50 1.50
C LEU A 51 3.36 3.01 1.68
N LEU A 52 2.19 2.71 2.22
CA LEU A 52 1.72 1.35 2.55
C LEU A 52 0.75 0.85 1.46
N HIS A 53 1.14 -0.18 0.73
CA HIS A 53 0.44 -0.70 -0.44
C HIS A 53 -0.82 -1.52 -0.10
N GLY A 54 -1.68 -1.74 -1.09
CA GLY A 54 -2.86 -2.59 -1.00
C GLY A 54 -2.54 -4.10 -1.00
N MET A 55 -3.55 -4.92 -0.70
CA MET A 55 -3.45 -6.38 -0.78
C MET A 55 -3.07 -6.84 -2.19
N VAL A 56 -2.31 -7.93 -2.31
CA VAL A 56 -1.83 -8.52 -3.59
C VAL A 56 -0.94 -7.56 -4.40
N CYS A 57 -0.52 -6.45 -3.82
CA CYS A 57 0.33 -5.47 -4.46
C CYS A 57 1.76 -5.52 -3.92
N SER A 58 2.60 -4.68 -4.47
CA SER A 58 3.94 -4.33 -3.96
C SER A 58 4.09 -2.82 -3.91
N SER A 59 5.15 -2.35 -3.28
CA SER A 59 5.53 -0.93 -3.30
C SER A 59 5.67 -0.39 -4.72
N GLY A 60 6.12 -1.23 -5.66
CA GLY A 60 6.17 -0.87 -7.06
C GLY A 60 4.78 -0.72 -7.65
N LEU A 61 3.94 -1.75 -7.53
CA LEU A 61 2.65 -1.82 -8.22
C LEU A 61 1.64 -0.77 -7.74
N SER A 62 1.56 -0.52 -6.44
CA SER A 62 0.64 0.49 -5.91
C SER A 62 1.09 1.93 -6.19
N TRP A 63 2.40 2.19 -6.33
CA TRP A 63 2.91 3.55 -6.27
C TRP A 63 3.63 4.04 -7.53
N PHE A 64 3.83 3.19 -8.57
CA PHE A 64 4.66 3.55 -9.72
C PHE A 64 4.18 4.81 -10.44
N ARG A 65 2.89 5.05 -10.58
CA ARG A 65 2.33 6.25 -11.21
C ARG A 65 2.28 7.47 -10.30
N LEU A 66 2.45 7.28 -8.99
CA LEU A 66 2.32 8.32 -7.99
C LEU A 66 3.66 8.92 -7.58
N PHE A 67 4.76 8.16 -7.72
CA PHE A 67 6.10 8.66 -7.40
C PHE A 67 6.43 10.00 -8.04
N PRO A 68 6.13 10.28 -9.33
CA PRO A 68 6.47 11.57 -9.93
C PRO A 68 5.79 12.77 -9.27
N ALA A 69 4.53 12.62 -8.84
CA ALA A 69 3.79 13.70 -8.18
C ALA A 69 4.26 13.90 -6.73
N LEU A 70 4.49 12.79 -6.01
CA LEU A 70 4.86 12.83 -4.60
C LEU A 70 6.32 13.26 -4.39
N SER A 71 7.25 12.82 -5.25
CA SER A 71 8.68 13.09 -5.11
C SER A 71 9.05 14.57 -5.27
N GLN A 72 8.17 15.39 -5.85
CA GLN A 72 8.38 16.83 -5.95
C GLN A 72 8.35 17.52 -4.57
N HIS A 73 7.60 16.94 -3.63
CA HIS A 73 7.29 17.59 -2.36
C HIS A 73 7.80 16.82 -1.15
N PHE A 74 8.10 15.53 -1.29
CA PHE A 74 8.31 14.62 -0.16
C PHE A 74 9.56 13.75 -0.35
N ASN A 75 10.16 13.40 0.78
CA ASN A 75 11.00 12.23 0.88
C ASN A 75 10.09 10.99 0.96
N ILE A 76 10.40 9.91 0.23
CA ILE A 76 9.49 8.76 0.10
C ILE A 76 10.19 7.47 0.53
N ILE A 77 9.48 6.69 1.35
CA ILE A 77 9.80 5.32 1.73
C ILE A 77 8.58 4.47 1.42
N ALA A 78 8.73 3.49 0.53
CA ALA A 78 7.66 2.61 0.09
C ALA A 78 8.10 1.14 0.26
N PRO A 79 7.80 0.50 1.39
CA PRO A 79 8.16 -0.90 1.63
C PRO A 79 7.25 -1.87 0.89
N ASP A 80 7.79 -3.05 0.57
CA ASP A 80 6.98 -4.25 0.39
C ASP A 80 6.70 -4.83 1.77
N MET A 81 5.43 -5.00 2.14
CA MET A 81 5.08 -5.54 3.45
C MET A 81 5.37 -7.04 3.55
N ARG A 82 5.45 -7.59 4.78
CA ARG A 82 5.67 -9.03 5.04
C ARG A 82 4.81 -9.89 4.12
N GLY A 83 5.40 -10.88 3.49
CA GLY A 83 4.73 -11.82 2.60
C GLY A 83 4.34 -11.26 1.23
N HIS A 84 4.55 -9.97 0.97
CA HIS A 84 4.31 -9.32 -0.32
C HIS A 84 5.64 -8.97 -1.01
N GLY A 85 5.58 -8.84 -2.32
CA GLY A 85 6.69 -8.39 -3.14
C GLY A 85 7.99 -9.13 -2.87
N ARG A 86 9.04 -8.40 -2.55
CA ARG A 86 10.41 -8.91 -2.32
C ARG A 86 10.77 -9.01 -0.84
N SER A 87 9.88 -8.60 0.07
CA SER A 87 10.10 -8.72 1.50
C SER A 87 9.96 -10.17 1.98
N TRP A 88 10.46 -10.44 3.18
CA TRP A 88 10.54 -11.77 3.75
C TRP A 88 9.20 -12.49 3.84
N ARG A 89 9.25 -13.82 3.84
CA ARG A 89 8.12 -14.70 4.10
C ARG A 89 8.10 -15.07 5.57
N ALA A 90 7.30 -14.33 6.36
CA ALA A 90 7.19 -14.59 7.79
C ALA A 90 6.60 -15.97 8.06
N SER A 91 7.10 -16.68 9.08
CA SER A 91 6.56 -17.98 9.53
C SER A 91 5.30 -17.80 10.37
N ASP A 92 5.20 -16.70 11.09
CA ASP A 92 4.04 -16.31 11.87
C ASP A 92 2.92 -15.76 10.98
N ARG A 93 1.70 -15.75 11.53
CA ARG A 93 0.51 -15.29 10.82
C ARG A 93 0.59 -13.81 10.52
N PHE A 94 0.13 -13.41 9.33
CA PHE A 94 -0.09 -12.01 9.00
C PHE A 94 -1.23 -11.42 9.83
N THR A 95 -0.98 -10.31 10.51
CA THR A 95 -2.00 -9.44 11.10
C THR A 95 -1.65 -7.98 10.83
N PHE A 96 -2.63 -7.08 10.94
CA PHE A 96 -2.38 -5.64 10.75
C PHE A 96 -1.46 -5.08 11.82
N GLU A 97 -1.61 -5.55 13.06
CA GLU A 97 -0.73 -5.18 14.18
C GLU A 97 0.73 -5.55 13.89
N ARG A 98 0.98 -6.79 13.47
CA ARG A 98 2.34 -7.23 13.16
C ARG A 98 2.93 -6.50 11.95
N ALA A 99 2.10 -6.22 10.94
CA ALA A 99 2.54 -5.42 9.80
C ALA A 99 2.88 -3.99 10.23
N ALA A 100 2.12 -3.39 11.14
CA ALA A 100 2.41 -2.10 11.73
C ALA A 100 3.72 -2.10 12.54
N ASP A 101 3.94 -3.13 13.36
CA ASP A 101 5.20 -3.32 14.10
C ASP A 101 6.42 -3.46 13.17
N ASP A 102 6.26 -4.12 12.02
CA ASP A 102 7.33 -4.20 11.02
C ASP A 102 7.65 -2.84 10.42
N MET A 103 6.62 -2.04 10.17
CA MET A 103 6.82 -0.68 9.65
C MET A 103 7.50 0.21 10.69
N ALA A 104 7.13 0.07 11.97
CA ALA A 104 7.81 0.77 13.05
C ALA A 104 9.30 0.36 13.14
N ALA A 105 9.61 -0.93 13.04
CA ALA A 105 10.98 -1.43 13.00
C ALA A 105 11.76 -0.88 11.79
N LEU A 106 11.12 -0.81 10.62
CA LEU A 106 11.71 -0.21 9.42
C LEU A 106 12.06 1.27 9.64
N LEU A 107 11.12 2.06 10.17
CA LEU A 107 11.35 3.48 10.43
C LEU A 107 12.47 3.72 11.45
N GLN A 108 12.55 2.88 12.48
CA GLN A 108 13.63 2.91 13.47
C GLN A 108 14.98 2.56 12.87
N GLU A 109 15.05 1.49 12.06
CA GLU A 109 16.29 1.07 11.39
C GLU A 109 16.81 2.14 10.40
N LEU A 110 15.89 2.81 9.70
CA LEU A 110 16.22 3.89 8.79
C LEU A 110 16.43 5.25 9.49
N ASN A 111 16.16 5.35 10.78
CA ASN A 111 16.27 6.58 11.58
C ASN A 111 15.56 7.79 10.92
N THR A 112 14.31 7.58 10.51
CA THR A 112 13.56 8.57 9.71
C THR A 112 12.99 9.72 10.51
N GLY A 113 12.85 9.58 11.83
CA GLY A 113 11.94 10.40 12.64
C GLY A 113 10.47 10.10 12.32
N PRO A 114 9.54 10.93 12.82
CA PRO A 114 8.11 10.78 12.55
C PRO A 114 7.79 10.98 11.05
N VAL A 115 6.87 10.16 10.52
CA VAL A 115 6.48 10.17 9.11
C VAL A 115 4.99 10.47 8.94
N ILE A 116 4.59 10.89 7.75
CA ILE A 116 3.19 10.86 7.32
C ILE A 116 2.95 9.45 6.74
N ALA A 117 2.11 8.65 7.40
CA ALA A 117 1.76 7.33 6.93
C ALA A 117 0.63 7.42 5.89
N VAL A 118 0.92 7.02 4.65
CA VAL A 118 0.00 7.03 3.52
C VAL A 118 -0.41 5.61 3.21
N GLY A 119 -1.65 5.25 3.50
CA GLY A 119 -2.14 3.89 3.31
C GLY A 119 -3.21 3.79 2.23
N TYR A 120 -3.05 2.82 1.32
CA TYR A 120 -4.03 2.51 0.27
C TYR A 120 -4.71 1.17 0.56
N SER A 121 -6.05 1.14 0.64
CA SER A 121 -6.82 -0.08 0.88
C SER A 121 -6.34 -0.80 2.16
N MET A 122 -5.86 -2.03 2.09
CA MET A 122 -5.21 -2.74 3.21
C MET A 122 -4.15 -1.88 3.92
N GLY A 123 -3.32 -1.17 3.17
CA GLY A 123 -2.30 -0.28 3.72
C GLY A 123 -2.88 0.84 4.59
N GLY A 124 -4.13 1.25 4.33
CA GLY A 124 -4.84 2.23 5.15
C GLY A 124 -5.19 1.68 6.54
N ALA A 125 -5.65 0.43 6.63
CA ALA A 125 -5.83 -0.23 7.92
C ALA A 125 -4.50 -0.35 8.67
N ILE A 126 -3.42 -0.77 8.00
CA ILE A 126 -2.09 -0.86 8.61
C ILE A 126 -1.58 0.51 9.08
N ALA A 127 -1.85 1.60 8.34
CA ALA A 127 -1.51 2.97 8.78
C ALA A 127 -2.25 3.36 10.07
N GLN A 128 -3.52 2.97 10.20
CA GLN A 128 -4.30 3.18 11.43
C GLN A 128 -3.66 2.43 12.60
N TYR A 129 -3.31 1.15 12.44
CA TYR A 129 -2.62 0.37 13.48
C TYR A 129 -1.21 0.90 13.78
N LEU A 130 -0.47 1.39 12.78
CA LEU A 130 0.83 2.00 13.00
C LEU A 130 0.72 3.23 13.90
N TRP A 131 -0.26 4.11 13.66
CA TRP A 131 -0.52 5.21 14.56
C TRP A 131 -0.94 4.71 15.96
N ARG A 132 -1.85 3.74 16.05
CA ARG A 132 -2.34 3.21 17.33
C ARG A 132 -1.24 2.63 18.22
N GLN A 133 -0.33 1.84 17.64
CA GLN A 133 0.73 1.15 18.38
C GLN A 133 1.99 2.00 18.57
N HIS A 134 2.28 2.86 17.61
CA HIS A 134 3.52 3.64 17.53
C HIS A 134 3.25 5.13 17.23
N PRO A 135 2.42 5.84 18.04
CA PRO A 135 1.98 7.20 17.71
C PRO A 135 3.14 8.18 17.55
N LYS A 136 4.26 7.99 18.26
CA LYS A 136 5.46 8.83 18.15
C LYS A 136 6.18 8.74 16.79
N LEU A 137 5.90 7.71 16.01
CA LEU A 137 6.47 7.52 14.66
C LEU A 137 5.57 8.07 13.56
N VAL A 138 4.35 8.51 13.88
CA VAL A 138 3.36 9.00 12.90
C VAL A 138 3.04 10.46 13.20
N SER A 139 3.40 11.34 12.29
CA SER A 139 3.10 12.78 12.40
C SER A 139 1.83 13.18 11.64
N GLY A 140 1.25 12.28 10.87
CA GLY A 140 0.01 12.49 10.13
C GLY A 140 -0.40 11.26 9.33
N LEU A 141 -1.66 11.22 8.92
CA LEU A 141 -2.25 10.11 8.17
C LEU A 141 -2.85 10.58 6.84
N VAL A 142 -2.66 9.77 5.79
CA VAL A 142 -3.42 9.87 4.54
C VAL A 142 -4.02 8.50 4.23
N LEU A 143 -5.33 8.40 4.33
CA LEU A 143 -6.08 7.16 4.21
C LEU A 143 -6.84 7.15 2.87
N ALA A 144 -6.43 6.33 1.92
CA ALA A 144 -6.98 6.30 0.57
C ALA A 144 -7.65 4.97 0.24
N ALA A 145 -8.86 5.01 -0.32
CA ALA A 145 -9.63 3.82 -0.74
C ALA A 145 -9.70 2.74 0.37
N THR A 146 -9.89 3.15 1.61
CA THR A 146 -9.87 2.30 2.81
C THR A 146 -11.02 2.63 3.75
N SER A 147 -11.21 1.81 4.78
CA SER A 147 -12.22 2.04 5.82
C SER A 147 -11.66 1.68 7.20
N TYR A 148 -12.43 1.99 8.22
CA TYR A 148 -12.08 1.71 9.61
C TYR A 148 -12.61 0.36 10.10
N LYS A 149 -13.50 -0.27 9.35
CA LYS A 149 -14.00 -1.62 9.63
C LYS A 149 -14.50 -2.31 8.39
N ALA A 150 -14.46 -3.64 8.44
CA ALA A 150 -15.11 -4.45 7.44
C ALA A 150 -16.64 -4.31 7.58
N ARG A 151 -17.29 -4.03 6.46
CA ARG A 151 -18.74 -4.19 6.31
C ARG A 151 -19.02 -5.18 5.18
N ILE A 152 -18.29 -6.26 5.20
CA ILE A 152 -18.51 -7.35 4.26
C ILE A 152 -19.72 -8.13 4.80
N GLY A 153 -20.84 -8.05 4.11
CA GLY A 153 -22.00 -8.89 4.43
C GLY A 153 -21.62 -10.38 4.29
N ARG A 154 -22.20 -11.28 5.09
CA ARG A 154 -21.87 -12.71 5.04
C ARG A 154 -21.92 -13.33 3.63
N HIS A 155 -22.72 -12.75 2.73
CA HIS A 155 -22.78 -13.16 1.33
C HIS A 155 -21.61 -12.66 0.49
N GLU A 156 -21.06 -11.47 0.83
CA GLU A 156 -19.92 -10.87 0.12
C GLU A 156 -18.61 -11.55 0.51
N GLU A 157 -18.44 -12.01 1.76
CA GLU A 157 -17.31 -12.83 2.20
C GLU A 157 -17.18 -14.10 1.36
N LEU A 158 -18.32 -14.76 1.06
CA LEU A 158 -18.34 -15.98 0.26
C LEU A 158 -17.96 -15.75 -1.21
N VAL A 159 -18.00 -14.51 -1.69
CA VAL A 159 -17.69 -14.16 -3.09
C VAL A 159 -16.35 -13.45 -3.22
N VAL A 160 -16.06 -12.51 -2.33
CA VAL A 160 -14.86 -11.66 -2.40
C VAL A 160 -13.59 -12.43 -2.03
N LEU A 161 -13.62 -13.23 -0.95
CA LEU A 161 -12.46 -14.03 -0.55
C LEU A 161 -12.08 -15.11 -1.57
N PRO A 162 -13.02 -15.91 -2.13
CA PRO A 162 -12.70 -16.84 -3.21
C PRO A 162 -12.28 -16.14 -4.51
N LEU A 163 -12.84 -14.98 -4.83
CA LEU A 163 -12.45 -14.21 -6.01
C LEU A 163 -11.01 -13.71 -5.87
N PHE A 164 -10.62 -13.19 -4.72
CA PHE A 164 -9.23 -12.80 -4.44
C PHE A 164 -8.31 -14.02 -4.38
N ALA A 165 -8.70 -15.11 -3.74
CA ALA A 165 -7.94 -16.35 -3.74
C ALA A 165 -7.81 -16.92 -5.16
N CYS A 166 -8.86 -16.83 -5.97
CA CYS A 166 -8.84 -17.23 -7.38
C CYS A 166 -7.94 -16.30 -8.22
N MET A 167 -7.95 -14.98 -8.00
CA MET A 167 -7.05 -14.04 -8.66
C MET A 167 -5.58 -14.31 -8.31
N VAL A 168 -5.28 -14.70 -7.08
CA VAL A 168 -3.91 -15.04 -6.67
C VAL A 168 -3.53 -16.44 -7.08
N GLY A 169 -4.42 -17.42 -6.97
CA GLY A 169 -4.24 -18.74 -7.56
C GLY A 169 -4.06 -18.65 -9.08
N LEU A 170 -4.82 -17.78 -9.74
CA LEU A 170 -4.66 -17.45 -11.16
C LEU A 170 -3.32 -16.74 -11.41
N SER A 171 -2.87 -15.83 -10.56
CA SER A 171 -1.57 -15.18 -10.71
C SER A 171 -0.41 -16.15 -10.51
N GLN A 172 -0.54 -17.16 -9.67
CA GLN A 172 0.44 -18.23 -9.52
C GLN A 172 0.33 -19.31 -10.62
N ALA A 173 -0.88 -19.55 -11.12
CA ALA A 173 -1.09 -20.36 -12.34
C ALA A 173 -0.63 -19.64 -13.62
N VAL A 174 -0.31 -18.35 -13.57
CA VAL A 174 0.09 -17.52 -14.73
C VAL A 174 1.49 -17.90 -15.27
N GLU A 175 2.26 -18.75 -14.59
CA GLU A 175 3.37 -19.43 -15.29
C GLU A 175 2.84 -20.31 -16.44
N ILE A 176 1.71 -20.94 -16.24
CA ILE A 176 0.89 -21.58 -17.28
C ILE A 176 0.24 -20.50 -18.19
N PHE A 177 -0.12 -19.34 -17.66
CA PHE A 177 -0.83 -18.25 -18.33
C PHE A 177 0.07 -17.27 -19.09
N SER A 178 1.41 -17.32 -18.92
CA SER A 178 2.34 -16.58 -19.82
C SER A 178 2.21 -17.01 -21.27
N HIS A 179 1.59 -18.16 -21.50
CA HIS A 179 1.22 -18.68 -22.82
C HIS A 179 -0.23 -18.42 -23.23
N LEU A 180 -1.04 -17.75 -22.37
CA LEU A 180 -2.42 -17.44 -22.75
C LEU A 180 -2.51 -16.36 -23.83
N PRO A 181 -3.45 -16.50 -24.77
CA PRO A 181 -3.73 -15.48 -25.76
C PRO A 181 -4.09 -14.14 -25.11
N LYS A 182 -3.51 -13.05 -25.63
CA LYS A 182 -3.72 -11.66 -25.16
C LYS A 182 -5.21 -11.29 -24.96
N GLY A 183 -6.10 -11.84 -25.77
CA GLY A 183 -7.54 -11.65 -25.68
C GLY A 183 -8.17 -12.14 -24.37
N LEU A 184 -7.56 -13.13 -23.71
CA LEU A 184 -8.09 -13.66 -22.46
C LEU A 184 -7.70 -12.77 -21.25
N ILE A 185 -6.50 -12.21 -21.25
CA ILE A 185 -6.07 -11.24 -20.23
C ILE A 185 -6.96 -9.99 -20.29
N LYS A 186 -7.21 -9.48 -21.49
CA LYS A 186 -8.12 -8.34 -21.72
C LYS A 186 -9.56 -8.64 -21.26
N ARG A 187 -10.01 -9.88 -21.39
CA ARG A 187 -11.34 -10.31 -20.95
C ARG A 187 -11.46 -10.46 -19.43
N LEU A 188 -10.39 -10.91 -18.76
CA LEU A 188 -10.38 -11.16 -17.31
C LEU A 188 -10.06 -9.90 -16.49
N LEU A 189 -9.21 -9.00 -17.00
CA LEU A 189 -8.77 -7.76 -16.37
C LEU A 189 -8.84 -6.57 -17.34
N PRO A 190 -10.03 -6.26 -17.90
CA PRO A 190 -10.14 -5.29 -18.97
C PRO A 190 -9.61 -3.90 -18.56
N LYS A 191 -9.97 -3.40 -17.38
CA LYS A 191 -9.51 -2.10 -16.90
C LYS A 191 -8.01 -2.00 -16.71
N LEU A 192 -7.36 -3.08 -16.28
CA LEU A 192 -5.92 -3.11 -16.10
C LEU A 192 -5.21 -3.17 -17.46
N ALA A 193 -5.72 -3.97 -18.37
CA ALA A 193 -5.15 -4.13 -19.71
C ALA A 193 -5.31 -2.88 -20.60
N ASP A 194 -6.38 -2.11 -20.42
CA ASP A 194 -6.63 -0.88 -21.18
C ASP A 194 -5.81 0.31 -20.65
N GLN A 195 -5.31 0.25 -19.41
CA GLN A 195 -4.57 1.34 -18.75
C GLN A 195 -3.04 1.15 -18.74
N LEU A 196 -2.56 -0.06 -19.00
CA LEU A 196 -1.14 -0.38 -18.98
C LEU A 196 -0.65 -0.71 -20.40
N HIS A 197 0.55 -0.24 -20.77
CA HIS A 197 1.27 -0.75 -21.92
C HIS A 197 1.63 -2.23 -21.74
N GLU A 198 1.90 -2.97 -22.82
CA GLU A 198 2.18 -4.43 -22.76
C GLU A 198 3.29 -4.77 -21.75
N ASP A 199 4.37 -4.00 -21.73
CA ASP A 199 5.50 -4.21 -20.82
C ASP A 199 5.12 -3.91 -19.37
N GLU A 200 4.29 -2.89 -19.12
CA GLU A 200 3.76 -2.56 -17.80
C GLU A 200 2.81 -3.63 -17.29
N THR A 201 1.96 -4.20 -18.18
CA THR A 201 1.05 -5.29 -17.81
C THR A 201 1.83 -6.53 -17.38
N ARG A 202 2.85 -6.91 -18.14
CA ARG A 202 3.72 -8.04 -17.79
C ARG A 202 4.43 -7.80 -16.45
N TRP A 203 4.99 -6.63 -16.28
CA TRP A 203 5.64 -6.25 -15.03
C TRP A 203 4.65 -6.24 -13.84
N ALA A 204 3.43 -5.72 -14.02
CA ALA A 204 2.40 -5.71 -12.98
C ALA A 204 2.03 -7.15 -12.54
N LEU A 205 1.86 -8.05 -13.50
CA LEU A 205 1.62 -9.47 -13.21
C LEU A 205 2.80 -10.10 -12.44
N ASP A 206 4.04 -9.79 -12.82
CA ASP A 206 5.22 -10.27 -12.11
C ASP A 206 5.31 -9.74 -10.67
N GLU A 207 4.91 -8.49 -10.42
CA GLU A 207 4.82 -7.93 -9.07
C GLU A 207 3.73 -8.64 -8.23
N MET A 208 2.55 -8.89 -8.80
CA MET A 208 1.46 -9.60 -8.12
C MET A 208 1.84 -11.04 -7.74
N ARG A 209 2.53 -11.77 -8.62
CA ARG A 209 3.02 -13.15 -8.37
C ARG A 209 3.96 -13.26 -7.19
N ARG A 210 4.61 -12.18 -6.81
CA ARG A 210 5.53 -12.14 -5.68
C ARG A 210 4.82 -12.15 -4.33
N THR A 211 3.49 -12.04 -4.31
CA THR A 211 2.72 -12.16 -3.07
C THR A 211 2.49 -13.62 -2.71
N SER A 212 2.75 -13.98 -1.46
CA SER A 212 2.51 -15.33 -0.95
C SER A 212 1.02 -15.64 -0.91
N PHE A 213 0.59 -16.78 -1.47
CA PHE A 213 -0.81 -17.23 -1.42
C PHE A 213 -1.33 -17.33 0.03
N ARG A 214 -0.51 -17.86 0.94
CA ARG A 214 -0.83 -17.92 2.37
C ARG A 214 -1.16 -16.52 2.90
N VAL A 215 -0.33 -15.54 2.60
CA VAL A 215 -0.52 -14.15 3.09
C VAL A 215 -1.77 -13.52 2.49
N VAL A 216 -2.15 -13.85 1.27
CA VAL A 216 -3.42 -13.36 0.70
C VAL A 216 -4.63 -13.86 1.49
N ILE A 217 -4.65 -15.15 1.84
CA ILE A 217 -5.72 -15.73 2.67
C ILE A 217 -5.73 -15.06 4.06
N GLU A 218 -4.57 -14.95 4.69
CA GLU A 218 -4.43 -14.33 6.02
C GLU A 218 -4.86 -12.85 5.99
N THR A 219 -4.45 -12.10 4.99
CA THR A 219 -4.83 -10.69 4.80
C THR A 219 -6.33 -10.53 4.54
N GLY A 220 -6.90 -11.40 3.70
CA GLY A 220 -8.35 -11.40 3.46
C GLY A 220 -9.13 -11.60 4.76
N ARG A 221 -8.67 -12.49 5.62
CA ARG A 221 -9.27 -12.69 6.95
C ARG A 221 -9.11 -11.48 7.87
N GLU A 222 -7.93 -10.85 7.88
CA GLU A 222 -7.70 -9.61 8.65
C GLU A 222 -8.62 -8.49 8.16
N ILE A 223 -8.77 -8.30 6.84
CA ILE A 223 -9.71 -7.33 6.27
C ILE A 223 -11.14 -7.64 6.74
N ALA A 224 -11.56 -8.90 6.67
CA ALA A 224 -12.93 -9.32 7.03
C ALA A 224 -13.25 -9.12 8.52
N THR A 225 -12.24 -9.14 9.40
CA THR A 225 -12.40 -8.99 10.86
C THR A 225 -11.94 -7.64 11.39
N HIS A 226 -11.46 -6.74 10.51
CA HIS A 226 -10.99 -5.42 10.91
C HIS A 226 -12.12 -4.56 11.49
N ASP A 227 -11.92 -4.07 12.69
CA ASP A 227 -12.79 -3.06 13.32
C ASP A 227 -11.97 -2.13 14.23
N ALA A 228 -11.85 -0.89 13.82
CA ALA A 228 -11.20 0.19 14.57
C ALA A 228 -12.21 1.13 15.25
N SER A 229 -13.50 0.77 15.28
CA SER A 229 -14.58 1.63 15.77
C SER A 229 -14.36 2.16 17.18
N GLU A 230 -13.71 1.37 18.05
CA GLU A 230 -13.51 1.71 19.47
C GLU A 230 -12.48 2.83 19.69
N TRP A 231 -11.50 2.96 18.77
CA TRP A 231 -10.35 3.84 18.98
C TRP A 231 -10.06 4.81 17.83
N LEU A 232 -10.76 4.69 16.68
CA LEU A 232 -10.49 5.56 15.53
C LEU A 232 -10.63 7.04 15.86
N GLN A 233 -11.58 7.40 16.69
CA GLN A 233 -11.81 8.78 17.17
C GLN A 233 -10.69 9.32 18.06
N GLU A 234 -9.79 8.46 18.55
CA GLU A 234 -8.63 8.88 19.33
C GLU A 234 -7.49 9.42 18.44
N ILE A 235 -7.61 9.30 17.10
CA ILE A 235 -6.59 9.80 16.17
C ILE A 235 -6.45 11.32 16.34
N ASP A 236 -5.29 11.74 16.86
CA ASP A 236 -4.96 13.11 17.24
C ASP A 236 -4.01 13.81 16.25
N VAL A 237 -3.57 13.11 15.20
CA VAL A 237 -2.69 13.67 14.18
C VAL A 237 -3.48 14.18 12.96
N PRO A 238 -2.97 15.20 12.25
CA PRO A 238 -3.58 15.67 11.01
C PRO A 238 -3.86 14.52 10.05
N THR A 239 -5.11 14.34 9.66
CA THR A 239 -5.55 13.23 8.80
C THR A 239 -6.25 13.73 7.56
N SER A 240 -5.89 13.19 6.39
CA SER A 240 -6.60 13.36 5.14
C SER A 240 -7.17 12.03 4.67
N VAL A 241 -8.40 12.03 4.13
CA VAL A 241 -9.06 10.86 3.57
C VAL A 241 -9.28 11.09 2.07
N VAL A 242 -8.73 10.20 1.23
CA VAL A 242 -8.93 10.25 -0.22
C VAL A 242 -10.00 9.24 -0.60
N ILE A 243 -11.15 9.75 -0.99
CA ILE A 243 -12.37 9.00 -1.29
C ILE A 243 -12.40 8.68 -2.78
N THR A 244 -12.50 7.39 -3.09
CA THR A 244 -12.70 6.89 -4.46
C THR A 244 -14.19 6.74 -4.73
N GLU A 245 -14.76 7.66 -5.56
CA GLU A 245 -16.21 7.87 -5.64
C GLU A 245 -16.98 6.74 -6.33
N ARG A 246 -16.28 5.91 -7.13
CA ARG A 246 -16.87 4.75 -7.82
C ARG A 246 -16.33 3.42 -7.30
N ASP A 247 -15.80 3.41 -6.08
CA ASP A 247 -15.25 2.21 -5.45
C ASP A 247 -16.36 1.22 -5.06
N ARG A 248 -16.25 0.01 -5.59
CA ARG A 248 -17.18 -1.10 -5.30
C ARG A 248 -16.63 -2.08 -4.27
N ALA A 249 -15.32 -2.06 -4.02
CA ALA A 249 -14.69 -2.91 -3.02
C ALA A 249 -14.81 -2.28 -1.62
N ILE A 250 -14.57 -0.97 -1.53
CA ILE A 250 -14.78 -0.19 -0.31
C ILE A 250 -15.67 1.00 -0.67
N PRO A 251 -17.00 0.84 -0.53
CA PRO A 251 -17.95 1.87 -0.94
C PRO A 251 -17.63 3.28 -0.39
N PRO A 252 -17.84 4.35 -1.17
CA PRO A 252 -17.56 5.73 -0.74
C PRO A 252 -18.21 6.09 0.60
N ALA A 253 -19.39 5.54 0.87
CA ALA A 253 -20.09 5.76 2.14
C ALA A 253 -19.29 5.30 3.36
N HIS A 254 -18.55 4.17 3.25
CA HIS A 254 -17.71 3.67 4.34
C HIS A 254 -16.43 4.50 4.53
N GLN A 255 -15.87 5.00 3.42
CA GLN A 255 -14.72 5.93 3.45
C GLN A 255 -15.13 7.26 4.10
N LEU A 256 -16.31 7.79 3.75
CA LEU A 256 -16.88 9.02 4.35
C LEU A 256 -17.23 8.83 5.83
N GLU A 257 -17.76 7.67 6.21
CA GLU A 257 -18.05 7.35 7.61
C GLU A 257 -16.78 7.36 8.45
N MET A 258 -15.70 6.73 7.94
CA MET A 258 -14.37 6.79 8.57
C MET A 258 -13.89 8.23 8.75
N ALA A 259 -14.00 9.05 7.71
CA ALA A 259 -13.59 10.46 7.78
C ALA A 259 -14.35 11.25 8.84
N LYS A 260 -15.64 10.97 9.04
CA LYS A 260 -16.47 11.64 10.06
C LYS A 260 -16.11 11.26 11.49
N LEU A 261 -15.54 10.07 11.70
CA LEU A 261 -15.13 9.60 13.03
C LEU A 261 -13.77 10.18 13.45
N ILE A 262 -12.93 10.60 12.53
CA ILE A 262 -11.62 11.19 12.81
C ILE A 262 -11.80 12.71 12.93
N GLU A 263 -11.48 13.26 14.10
CA GLU A 263 -11.61 14.70 14.34
C GLU A 263 -10.81 15.51 13.32
N ARG A 264 -11.49 16.47 12.64
CA ARG A 264 -10.89 17.36 11.64
C ARG A 264 -10.23 16.65 10.43
N ALA A 265 -10.68 15.44 10.08
CA ALA A 265 -10.24 14.81 8.84
C ALA A 265 -10.66 15.64 7.62
N GLU A 266 -9.73 15.87 6.69
CA GLU A 266 -10.00 16.59 5.43
C GLU A 266 -10.23 15.59 4.31
N CYS A 267 -11.34 15.73 3.57
CA CYS A 267 -11.71 14.81 2.50
C CYS A 267 -11.26 15.33 1.14
N PHE A 268 -10.69 14.43 0.34
CA PHE A 268 -10.32 14.62 -1.06
C PHE A 268 -11.06 13.59 -1.90
N TYR A 269 -11.48 13.94 -3.11
CA TYR A 269 -12.31 13.08 -3.94
C TYR A 269 -11.63 12.76 -5.25
N HIS A 270 -11.78 11.51 -5.68
CA HIS A 270 -11.29 11.05 -6.98
C HIS A 270 -12.36 10.18 -7.65
N ASP A 271 -12.77 10.61 -8.86
CA ASP A 271 -13.83 9.96 -9.63
C ASP A 271 -13.34 8.68 -10.31
N ASP A 272 -13.00 7.66 -9.50
CA ASP A 272 -12.64 6.32 -9.97
C ASP A 272 -12.97 5.23 -8.93
N GLY A 273 -12.71 3.96 -9.30
CA GLY A 273 -12.93 2.78 -8.45
C GLY A 273 -11.70 2.37 -7.64
N HIS A 274 -11.75 1.13 -7.11
CA HIS A 274 -10.70 0.60 -6.22
C HIS A 274 -9.30 0.44 -6.85
N LEU A 275 -9.15 0.62 -8.15
CA LEU A 275 -7.86 0.60 -8.84
C LEU A 275 -7.32 2.01 -9.14
N ALA A 276 -7.81 3.04 -8.45
CA ALA A 276 -7.41 4.44 -8.64
C ALA A 276 -5.88 4.66 -8.57
N CYS A 277 -5.16 3.87 -7.77
CA CYS A 277 -3.70 3.98 -7.65
C CYS A 277 -2.94 3.75 -8.96
N VAL A 278 -3.55 3.10 -9.94
CA VAL A 278 -2.96 2.89 -11.28
C VAL A 278 -3.59 3.75 -12.37
N THR A 279 -4.53 4.64 -12.02
CA THR A 279 -5.23 5.50 -12.98
C THR A 279 -4.62 6.91 -13.05
N PRO A 280 -4.73 7.61 -14.18
CA PRO A 280 -4.29 8.99 -14.31
C PRO A 280 -5.01 9.93 -13.34
N GLY A 281 -4.30 10.95 -12.85
CA GLY A 281 -4.87 11.99 -11.99
C GLY A 281 -4.86 11.67 -10.50
N PHE A 282 -4.88 10.41 -10.09
CA PHE A 282 -4.89 10.05 -8.66
C PHE A 282 -3.66 10.58 -7.91
N GLY A 283 -2.49 10.59 -8.57
CA GLY A 283 -1.24 11.11 -7.98
C GLY A 283 -1.32 12.55 -7.54
N SER A 284 -2.01 13.41 -8.30
CA SER A 284 -2.20 14.82 -7.93
C SER A 284 -3.15 14.99 -6.75
N VAL A 285 -4.23 14.22 -6.69
CA VAL A 285 -5.16 14.24 -5.55
C VAL A 285 -4.47 13.76 -4.28
N LEU A 286 -3.70 12.65 -4.37
CA LEU A 286 -2.96 12.12 -3.23
C LEU A 286 -1.89 13.10 -2.75
N ALA A 287 -1.18 13.78 -3.66
CA ALA A 287 -0.20 14.79 -3.30
C ALA A 287 -0.85 15.99 -2.57
N GLN A 288 -2.01 16.45 -3.03
CA GLN A 288 -2.78 17.49 -2.34
C GLN A 288 -3.20 17.07 -0.94
N ALA A 289 -3.67 15.83 -0.76
CA ALA A 289 -4.02 15.28 0.54
C ALA A 289 -2.81 15.21 1.49
N CYS A 290 -1.64 14.79 0.99
CA CYS A 290 -0.40 14.80 1.78
C CYS A 290 0.04 16.23 2.15
N LEU A 291 -0.04 17.19 1.23
CA LEU A 291 0.29 18.59 1.50
C LEU A 291 -0.67 19.23 2.51
N ALA A 292 -1.94 18.84 2.51
CA ALA A 292 -2.91 19.29 3.49
C ALA A 292 -2.55 18.81 4.91
N VAL A 293 -2.05 17.59 5.05
CA VAL A 293 -1.51 17.08 6.33
C VAL A 293 -0.33 17.94 6.80
N VAL A 294 0.63 18.24 5.91
CA VAL A 294 1.79 19.08 6.26
C VAL A 294 1.39 20.47 6.72
N ARG A 295 0.43 21.11 6.03
CA ARG A 295 -0.05 22.46 6.42
C ARG A 295 -0.66 22.48 7.82
N ARG A 296 -1.24 21.38 8.28
CA ARG A 296 -1.89 21.25 9.60
C ARG A 296 -0.93 20.80 10.71
N GLN A 297 0.33 20.49 10.38
CA GLN A 297 1.41 20.24 11.36
C GLN A 297 2.10 21.54 11.81
N GLN A 298 1.90 22.63 11.07
CA GLN A 298 2.45 23.97 11.37
C GLN A 298 1.48 24.76 12.25
#